data_c8ce82dced48cb63e2065383031ea0b3
#
_entry.id   c8ce82dced48cb63e2065383031ea0b3
#
_cell.length_a   1.000
_cell.length_b   1.000
_cell.length_c   1.000
_cell.angle_alpha   90.00
_cell.angle_beta   90.00
_cell.angle_gamma   90.00
#
_symmetry.space_group_name_H-M   'P 1'
#
loop_
_entity.id
_entity.type
_entity.pdbx_description
1 polymer ?
#
loop_
_entity_poly.entity_id
_entity_poly.type
_entity_poly.pdbx_seq_one_letter_code
_entity_poly.pdbx_strand_id
1 'polypeptide(L)'
;EIMTHPDGEISFFNDSAFGVAPSLNELRKYAKRLGLNLNSFKLAKITHLQDSGYIRIKSKDALALLDVAPIGPDYIPAHAHADTLSFELSLFNQRFIVNSGTSEYKDSTIRHYERSTKAHNTIEINNENSSEVWSIFRVARRAFPFDLSIKKLEKNINISCAHNGYERFCGKPIHRRKWQFFENSLIINDYIEGPFKNANAYFHFHPLVNLSKDKDNIWSIKFDNYREIKIDIKEGKAKLKKSYYSPEFGKKIQSNHLKISLGVNGSCVKISWFNSNE
;
A
#
# COMPACT_ATOMS: atom_id res chain seq x y z
N GLU A 1 12.72 11.96 -1.49
CA GLU A 1 13.48 10.71 -1.27
C GLU A 1 12.77 9.69 -0.40
N ILE A 2 12.08 10.13 0.67
CA ILE A 2 11.42 9.20 1.61
C ILE A 2 10.30 8.43 0.92
N MET A 3 9.53 9.09 0.05
CA MET A 3 8.36 8.53 -0.65
C MET A 3 8.69 7.98 -2.04
N THR A 4 9.95 7.64 -2.33
CA THR A 4 10.36 7.05 -3.61
C THR A 4 10.76 5.58 -3.44
N HIS A 5 10.44 4.80 -4.46
CA HIS A 5 10.90 3.42 -4.62
C HIS A 5 12.37 3.37 -5.09
N PRO A 6 13.01 2.18 -5.10
CA PRO A 6 14.39 2.04 -5.56
C PRO A 6 14.64 2.42 -7.02
N ASP A 7 13.58 2.45 -7.85
CA ASP A 7 13.62 2.92 -9.24
C ASP A 7 13.71 4.45 -9.35
N GLY A 8 13.65 5.17 -8.22
CA GLY A 8 13.70 6.63 -8.17
C GLY A 8 12.36 7.33 -8.37
N GLU A 9 11.31 6.59 -8.66
CA GLU A 9 9.97 7.10 -8.88
C GLU A 9 9.11 7.05 -7.61
N ILE A 10 8.08 7.90 -7.55
CA ILE A 10 7.19 8.06 -6.39
C ILE A 10 6.33 6.83 -6.12
N SER A 11 5.87 6.67 -4.89
CA SER A 11 4.79 5.76 -4.50
C SER A 11 3.42 6.31 -4.90
N PHE A 12 2.44 5.42 -5.09
CA PHE A 12 1.08 5.79 -5.50
C PHE A 12 0.12 5.78 -4.31
N PHE A 13 0.11 6.88 -3.58
CA PHE A 13 -0.92 7.20 -2.59
C PHE A 13 -1.73 8.37 -3.10
N ASN A 14 -3.04 8.34 -2.91
CA ASN A 14 -3.95 9.38 -3.42
C ASN A 14 -3.82 9.56 -4.96
N ASP A 15 -4.07 10.74 -5.49
CA ASP A 15 -3.95 11.06 -6.92
C ASP A 15 -2.48 11.22 -7.36
N SER A 16 -1.70 10.17 -7.22
CA SER A 16 -0.31 10.14 -7.66
C SER A 16 -0.16 9.46 -9.02
N ALA A 17 0.61 10.07 -9.92
CA ALA A 17 0.97 9.53 -11.22
C ALA A 17 2.35 10.03 -11.64
N PHE A 18 3.08 9.24 -12.45
CA PHE A 18 4.36 9.67 -12.99
C PHE A 18 4.18 10.82 -13.97
N GLY A 19 5.18 11.69 -14.05
CA GLY A 19 5.20 12.81 -14.98
C GLY A 19 4.33 14.00 -14.61
N VAL A 20 3.53 13.94 -13.52
CA VAL A 20 2.71 15.06 -13.03
C VAL A 20 3.57 16.10 -12.30
N ALA A 21 4.50 15.63 -11.50
CA ALA A 21 5.46 16.46 -10.77
C ALA A 21 6.89 16.23 -11.28
N PRO A 22 7.81 17.19 -11.08
CA PRO A 22 9.22 16.98 -11.40
C PRO A 22 9.79 15.76 -10.70
N SER A 23 10.65 15.01 -11.39
CA SER A 23 11.33 13.86 -10.81
C SER A 23 12.24 14.27 -9.64
N LEU A 24 12.55 13.33 -8.76
CA LEU A 24 13.47 13.57 -7.64
C LEU A 24 14.81 14.15 -8.12
N ASN A 25 15.31 13.71 -9.27
CA ASN A 25 16.55 14.23 -9.85
C ASN A 25 16.43 15.71 -10.23
N GLU A 26 15.34 16.12 -10.84
CA GLU A 26 15.08 17.52 -11.18
C GLU A 26 14.92 18.39 -9.93
N LEU A 27 14.22 17.89 -8.90
CA LEU A 27 14.12 18.58 -7.61
C LEU A 27 15.47 18.78 -6.93
N ARG A 28 16.36 17.77 -7.00
CA ARG A 28 17.75 17.89 -6.51
C ARG A 28 18.56 18.93 -7.27
N LYS A 29 18.46 18.94 -8.60
CA LYS A 29 19.10 19.97 -9.42
C LYS A 29 18.57 21.37 -9.09
N TYR A 30 17.27 21.50 -8.88
CA TYR A 30 16.64 22.76 -8.48
C TYR A 30 17.14 23.22 -7.11
N ALA A 31 17.12 22.36 -6.10
CA ALA A 31 17.65 22.67 -4.77
C ALA A 31 19.12 23.12 -4.82
N LYS A 32 19.95 22.45 -5.64
CA LYS A 32 21.34 22.85 -5.85
C LYS A 32 21.46 24.26 -6.44
N ARG A 33 20.62 24.63 -7.44
CA ARG A 33 20.58 25.98 -8.01
C ARG A 33 20.20 27.06 -6.97
N LEU A 34 19.38 26.69 -5.99
CA LEU A 34 19.01 27.56 -4.87
C LEU A 34 20.09 27.62 -3.76
N GLY A 35 21.24 26.98 -3.95
CA GLY A 35 22.32 26.93 -2.94
C GLY A 35 22.00 26.08 -1.72
N LEU A 36 20.94 25.25 -1.78
CA LEU A 36 20.59 24.35 -0.67
C LEU A 36 21.61 23.22 -0.60
N ASN A 37 22.14 22.99 0.60
CA ASN A 37 23.06 21.89 0.83
C ASN A 37 22.29 20.57 0.93
N LEU A 38 22.42 19.72 -0.09
CA LEU A 38 21.82 18.40 -0.14
C LEU A 38 22.73 17.30 0.42
N ASN A 39 23.73 17.65 1.24
CA ASN A 39 24.68 16.70 1.76
C ASN A 39 23.99 15.54 2.44
N SER A 40 24.12 14.39 1.81
CA SER A 40 23.89 13.02 2.28
C SER A 40 22.97 12.87 3.51
N PHE A 41 21.71 13.16 3.33
CA PHE A 41 20.71 12.73 4.31
C PHE A 41 20.67 11.19 4.28
N LYS A 42 21.37 10.57 5.24
CA LYS A 42 21.36 9.12 5.35
C LYS A 42 20.03 8.69 5.93
N LEU A 43 19.16 8.19 5.06
CA LEU A 43 17.85 7.68 5.49
C LEU A 43 18.03 6.52 6.49
N ALA A 44 17.39 6.62 7.63
CA ALA A 44 17.36 5.57 8.62
C ALA A 44 16.64 4.32 8.08
N LYS A 45 16.88 3.15 8.71
CA LYS A 45 16.16 1.90 8.41
C LYS A 45 14.64 2.08 8.49
N ILE A 46 14.17 2.93 9.39
CA ILE A 46 12.77 3.34 9.51
C ILE A 46 12.71 4.86 9.62
N THR A 47 11.86 5.47 8.82
CA THR A 47 11.60 6.92 8.84
C THR A 47 10.08 7.12 8.89
N HIS A 48 9.61 7.89 9.87
CA HIS A 48 8.22 8.28 10.02
C HIS A 48 8.07 9.78 9.78
N LEU A 49 7.30 10.13 8.77
CA LEU A 49 6.87 11.50 8.49
C LEU A 49 5.62 11.79 9.34
N GLN A 50 5.81 12.24 10.58
CA GLN A 50 4.74 12.36 11.59
C GLN A 50 3.59 13.24 11.11
N ASP A 51 3.90 14.40 10.52
CA ASP A 51 2.88 15.37 10.09
C ASP A 51 2.08 14.90 8.88
N SER A 52 2.67 14.09 8.00
CA SER A 52 2.01 13.59 6.80
C SER A 52 1.54 12.15 6.91
N GLY A 53 1.89 11.44 7.99
CA GLY A 53 1.42 10.10 8.30
C GLY A 53 1.96 8.99 7.42
N TYR A 54 3.17 9.14 6.84
CA TYR A 54 3.78 8.07 6.05
C TYR A 54 4.99 7.46 6.76
N ILE A 55 5.15 6.14 6.60
CA ILE A 55 6.29 5.42 7.18
C ILE A 55 7.04 4.72 6.06
N ARG A 56 8.36 4.93 6.03
CA ARG A 56 9.29 4.21 5.14
C ARG A 56 10.11 3.23 5.94
N ILE A 57 10.19 1.99 5.48
CA ILE A 57 11.05 0.94 6.04
C ILE A 57 11.95 0.43 4.93
N LYS A 58 13.27 0.41 5.18
CA LYS A 58 14.26 -0.14 4.24
C LYS A 58 15.07 -1.21 4.93
N SER A 59 15.15 -2.39 4.31
CA SER A 59 16.15 -3.43 4.58
C SER A 59 17.07 -3.59 3.38
N LYS A 60 17.92 -4.62 3.38
CA LYS A 60 18.79 -4.94 2.25
C LYS A 60 18.01 -5.11 0.96
N ASP A 61 17.02 -6.01 0.98
CA ASP A 61 16.29 -6.48 -0.20
C ASP A 61 14.85 -5.95 -0.28
N ALA A 62 14.37 -5.21 0.73
CA ALA A 62 13.01 -4.72 0.77
C ALA A 62 12.94 -3.22 1.10
N LEU A 63 12.00 -2.54 0.43
CA LEU A 63 11.56 -1.19 0.77
C LEU A 63 10.04 -1.18 0.83
N ALA A 64 9.50 -0.78 1.99
CA ALA A 64 8.06 -0.61 2.18
C ALA A 64 7.72 0.84 2.51
N LEU A 65 6.60 1.29 1.97
CA LEU A 65 6.00 2.60 2.22
C LEU A 65 4.59 2.34 2.74
N LEU A 66 4.29 2.83 3.95
CA LEU A 66 3.01 2.61 4.62
C LEU A 66 2.27 3.92 4.74
N ASP A 67 0.97 3.89 4.47
CA ASP A 67 0.05 4.97 4.72
C ASP A 67 -0.64 4.77 6.07
N VAL A 68 -0.30 5.61 7.04
CA VAL A 68 -0.98 5.73 8.33
C VAL A 68 -1.51 7.15 8.53
N ALA A 69 -1.75 7.84 7.41
CA ALA A 69 -2.21 9.22 7.34
C ALA A 69 -3.74 9.35 7.46
N PRO A 70 -4.24 10.48 7.93
CA PRO A 70 -5.59 10.92 7.62
C PRO A 70 -5.78 11.08 6.11
N ILE A 71 -7.00 10.87 5.65
CA ILE A 71 -7.34 11.02 4.24
C ILE A 71 -7.26 12.49 3.80
N GLY A 72 -6.15 12.89 3.21
CA GLY A 72 -5.90 14.25 2.72
C GLY A 72 -5.98 15.34 3.79
N PRO A 73 -5.73 16.59 3.42
CA PRO A 73 -5.87 17.73 4.32
C PRO A 73 -7.34 18.04 4.58
N ASP A 74 -7.70 18.49 5.79
CA ASP A 74 -9.09 18.73 6.19
C ASP A 74 -9.79 19.79 5.34
N TYR A 75 -9.06 20.79 4.90
CA TYR A 75 -9.60 21.92 4.15
C TYR A 75 -9.80 21.65 2.65
N ILE A 76 -9.08 20.68 2.05
CA ILE A 76 -9.19 20.37 0.62
C ILE A 76 -8.80 18.92 0.29
N PRO A 77 -9.63 17.92 0.62
CA PRO A 77 -9.31 16.50 0.39
C PRO A 77 -9.62 16.05 -1.04
N ALA A 78 -9.61 16.96 -2.02
CA ALA A 78 -10.11 16.68 -3.37
C ALA A 78 -9.39 15.53 -4.08
N HIS A 79 -8.08 15.39 -3.84
CA HIS A 79 -7.24 14.38 -4.46
C HIS A 79 -7.11 13.09 -3.62
N ALA A 80 -7.84 13.01 -2.50
CA ALA A 80 -7.75 11.88 -1.60
C ALA A 80 -8.46 10.63 -2.13
N HIS A 81 -7.90 9.47 -1.80
CA HIS A 81 -8.48 8.15 -2.05
C HIS A 81 -8.90 7.50 -0.72
N ALA A 82 -9.73 6.47 -0.80
CA ALA A 82 -10.09 5.67 0.37
C ALA A 82 -9.03 4.58 0.61
N ASP A 83 -7.79 4.99 0.85
CA ASP A 83 -6.58 4.16 0.88
C ASP A 83 -5.93 4.03 2.26
N THR A 84 -6.55 4.54 3.31
CA THR A 84 -6.04 4.48 4.69
C THR A 84 -5.60 3.08 5.07
N LEU A 85 -4.41 2.96 5.67
CA LEU A 85 -3.66 1.75 5.98
C LEU A 85 -3.25 0.92 4.76
N SER A 86 -3.20 1.52 3.57
CA SER A 86 -2.56 0.87 2.42
C SER A 86 -1.03 0.90 2.53
N PHE A 87 -0.37 0.16 1.67
CA PHE A 87 1.08 0.12 1.60
C PHE A 87 1.57 -0.25 0.21
N GLU A 88 2.81 0.12 -0.09
CA GLU A 88 3.54 -0.36 -1.25
C GLU A 88 4.83 -1.06 -0.83
N LEU A 89 5.28 -2.02 -1.62
CA LEU A 89 6.46 -2.84 -1.33
C LEU A 89 7.30 -3.03 -2.59
N SER A 90 8.60 -2.74 -2.49
CA SER A 90 9.59 -3.18 -3.46
C SER A 90 10.45 -4.28 -2.86
N LEU A 91 10.76 -5.30 -3.64
CA LEU A 91 11.65 -6.40 -3.31
C LEU A 91 12.75 -6.49 -4.37
N PHE A 92 13.99 -6.72 -3.95
CA PHE A 92 15.15 -6.82 -4.86
C PHE A 92 15.28 -5.62 -5.81
N ASN A 93 14.98 -4.41 -5.30
CA ASN A 93 14.95 -3.14 -6.01
C ASN A 93 13.89 -3.02 -7.13
N GLN A 94 12.90 -3.91 -7.17
CA GLN A 94 11.77 -3.83 -8.11
C GLN A 94 10.45 -3.66 -7.38
N ARG A 95 9.51 -2.90 -7.96
CA ARG A 95 8.16 -2.77 -7.42
C ARG A 95 7.48 -4.13 -7.42
N PHE A 96 6.90 -4.48 -6.28
CA PHE A 96 6.24 -5.75 -6.08
C PHE A 96 4.76 -5.58 -5.77
N ILE A 97 4.43 -4.94 -4.65
CA ILE A 97 3.06 -4.53 -4.30
C ILE A 97 2.96 -3.03 -4.55
N VAL A 98 1.94 -2.63 -5.32
CA VAL A 98 1.69 -1.26 -5.73
C VAL A 98 0.22 -0.91 -5.59
N ASN A 99 -0.12 0.33 -5.34
CA ASN A 99 -1.49 0.82 -5.51
C ASN A 99 -1.82 0.99 -6.99
N SER A 100 -3.09 1.05 -7.35
CA SER A 100 -3.51 1.05 -8.76
C SER A 100 -3.07 2.29 -9.55
N GLY A 101 -2.77 3.39 -8.88
CA GLY A 101 -2.46 4.69 -9.52
C GLY A 101 -3.69 5.43 -10.03
N THR A 102 -3.45 6.47 -10.82
CA THR A 102 -4.50 7.37 -11.33
C THR A 102 -4.32 7.61 -12.82
N SER A 103 -5.33 7.27 -13.62
CA SER A 103 -5.27 7.41 -15.09
C SER A 103 -6.05 8.59 -15.63
N GLU A 104 -7.03 9.12 -14.90
CA GLU A 104 -7.91 10.18 -15.43
C GLU A 104 -8.64 10.96 -14.33
N TYR A 105 -9.02 12.19 -14.67
CA TYR A 105 -9.89 13.07 -13.87
C TYR A 105 -11.26 13.27 -14.56
N LYS A 106 -11.83 12.20 -15.06
CA LYS A 106 -13.16 12.18 -15.68
C LYS A 106 -14.15 11.48 -14.75
N ASP A 107 -15.41 11.90 -14.75
CA ASP A 107 -16.47 11.17 -14.04
C ASP A 107 -16.77 9.86 -14.77
N SER A 108 -16.16 8.81 -14.29
CA SER A 108 -16.17 7.50 -14.93
C SER A 108 -16.08 6.37 -13.88
N THR A 109 -16.47 5.17 -14.28
CA THR A 109 -16.32 3.97 -13.45
C THR A 109 -14.86 3.67 -13.11
N ILE A 110 -13.92 4.09 -13.97
CA ILE A 110 -12.48 3.92 -13.76
C ILE A 110 -12.00 4.86 -12.66
N ARG A 111 -12.33 6.15 -12.75
CA ARG A 111 -12.00 7.13 -11.73
C ARG A 111 -12.57 6.74 -10.35
N HIS A 112 -13.84 6.30 -10.31
CA HIS A 112 -14.48 5.83 -9.09
C HIS A 112 -13.79 4.58 -8.53
N TYR A 113 -13.31 3.68 -9.39
CA TYR A 113 -12.53 2.52 -8.96
C TYR A 113 -11.17 2.96 -8.39
N GLU A 114 -10.40 3.78 -9.13
CA GLU A 114 -9.06 4.23 -8.72
C GLU A 114 -9.06 4.92 -7.35
N ARG A 115 -10.13 5.62 -6.99
CA ARG A 115 -10.31 6.25 -5.67
C ARG A 115 -10.84 5.31 -4.58
N SER A 116 -11.33 4.13 -4.95
CA SER A 116 -11.98 3.22 -4.00
C SER A 116 -10.99 2.40 -3.18
N THR A 117 -11.40 1.94 -2.01
CA THR A 117 -10.61 1.07 -1.14
C THR A 117 -10.11 -0.19 -1.84
N LYS A 118 -10.92 -0.78 -2.72
CA LYS A 118 -10.56 -1.99 -3.46
C LYS A 118 -9.46 -1.79 -4.52
N ALA A 119 -9.09 -0.56 -4.83
CA ALA A 119 -7.98 -0.23 -5.72
C ALA A 119 -6.62 -0.09 -4.98
N HIS A 120 -6.63 -0.27 -3.66
CA HIS A 120 -5.47 -0.09 -2.80
C HIS A 120 -5.20 -1.33 -1.95
N ASN A 121 -3.99 -1.41 -1.40
CA ASN A 121 -3.53 -2.56 -0.61
C ASN A 121 -4.03 -2.48 0.83
N THR A 122 -5.35 -2.52 1.02
CA THR A 122 -6.04 -2.37 2.31
C THR A 122 -7.32 -3.21 2.37
N ILE A 123 -8.16 -3.00 3.38
CA ILE A 123 -9.39 -3.77 3.64
C ILE A 123 -10.63 -3.00 3.22
N GLU A 124 -11.48 -3.65 2.42
CA GLU A 124 -12.87 -3.25 2.15
C GLU A 124 -13.82 -4.02 3.05
N ILE A 125 -14.75 -3.35 3.73
CA ILE A 125 -15.76 -3.97 4.61
C ILE A 125 -17.15 -3.73 4.01
N ASN A 126 -17.97 -4.78 3.94
CA ASN A 126 -19.35 -4.75 3.44
C ASN A 126 -19.51 -4.21 2.00
N ASN A 127 -18.45 -4.34 1.18
CA ASN A 127 -18.32 -3.77 -0.18
C ASN A 127 -18.39 -2.23 -0.19
N GLU A 128 -17.98 -1.59 0.90
CA GLU A 128 -17.96 -0.15 1.07
C GLU A 128 -16.54 0.38 1.23
N ASN A 129 -16.32 1.62 0.81
CA ASN A 129 -15.03 2.27 0.97
C ASN A 129 -14.77 2.65 2.43
N SER A 130 -13.51 2.70 2.85
CA SER A 130 -13.10 3.18 4.19
C SER A 130 -13.49 4.65 4.43
N SER A 131 -13.47 5.45 3.37
CA SER A 131 -13.92 6.85 3.36
C SER A 131 -14.94 7.05 2.25
N GLU A 132 -15.85 7.98 2.41
CA GLU A 132 -16.84 8.29 1.37
C GLU A 132 -16.24 9.16 0.28
N VAL A 133 -15.63 8.53 -0.70
CA VAL A 133 -15.15 9.16 -1.93
C VAL A 133 -16.25 9.03 -2.99
N TRP A 134 -16.62 10.14 -3.62
CA TRP A 134 -17.64 10.17 -4.64
C TRP A 134 -17.37 11.24 -5.69
N SER A 135 -17.98 11.12 -6.88
CA SER A 135 -17.65 11.96 -8.02
C SER A 135 -16.13 12.00 -8.27
N ILE A 136 -15.65 13.01 -8.98
CA ILE A 136 -14.23 13.11 -9.38
C ILE A 136 -13.32 13.49 -8.19
N PHE A 137 -13.77 14.43 -7.32
CA PHE A 137 -12.94 15.09 -6.29
C PHE A 137 -13.66 15.25 -4.95
N ARG A 138 -14.75 14.55 -4.69
CA ARG A 138 -15.53 14.74 -3.48
C ARG A 138 -15.19 13.70 -2.43
N VAL A 139 -15.12 14.14 -1.19
CA VAL A 139 -14.94 13.31 0.00
C VAL A 139 -15.90 13.80 1.09
N ALA A 140 -16.65 12.89 1.68
CA ALA A 140 -17.55 13.17 2.79
C ALA A 140 -16.98 12.61 4.11
N ARG A 141 -17.61 11.59 4.72
CA ARG A 141 -17.13 10.99 5.97
C ARG A 141 -15.82 10.26 5.74
N ARG A 142 -14.83 10.53 6.60
CA ARG A 142 -13.43 10.12 6.41
C ARG A 142 -13.01 9.09 7.42
N ALA A 143 -12.09 8.23 7.00
CA ALA A 143 -11.34 7.38 7.91
C ALA A 143 -10.27 8.23 8.63
N PHE A 144 -10.20 8.10 9.94
CA PHE A 144 -9.14 8.68 10.76
C PHE A 144 -8.31 7.56 11.37
N PRO A 145 -7.00 7.53 11.14
CA PRO A 145 -6.10 6.58 11.78
C PRO A 145 -5.90 6.91 13.26
N PHE A 146 -5.73 5.89 14.08
CA PHE A 146 -5.46 6.01 15.51
C PHE A 146 -4.69 4.78 16.03
N ASP A 147 -4.25 4.83 17.28
CA ASP A 147 -3.46 3.77 17.93
C ASP A 147 -2.20 3.36 17.14
N LEU A 148 -1.55 4.36 16.47
CA LEU A 148 -0.28 4.08 15.81
C LEU A 148 0.78 3.69 16.83
N SER A 149 1.36 2.52 16.63
CA SER A 149 2.49 2.02 17.44
C SER A 149 3.62 1.54 16.53
N ILE A 150 4.83 2.03 16.80
CA ILE A 150 6.05 1.64 16.08
C ILE A 150 7.03 1.08 17.10
N LYS A 151 7.29 -0.24 17.03
CA LYS A 151 8.18 -0.94 17.95
C LYS A 151 9.33 -1.58 17.19
N LYS A 152 10.56 -1.12 17.48
CA LYS A 152 11.78 -1.75 16.99
C LYS A 152 12.18 -2.82 18.00
N LEU A 153 12.18 -4.06 17.56
CA LEU A 153 12.65 -5.21 18.33
C LEU A 153 13.99 -5.66 17.74
N GLU A 154 14.69 -6.55 18.45
CA GLU A 154 16.00 -7.06 18.01
C GLU A 154 15.94 -7.69 16.62
N LYS A 155 14.93 -8.53 16.35
CA LYS A 155 14.80 -9.30 15.11
C LYS A 155 13.79 -8.76 14.11
N ASN A 156 12.93 -7.82 14.50
CA ASN A 156 11.88 -7.30 13.65
C ASN A 156 11.45 -5.88 14.01
N ILE A 157 10.69 -5.27 13.11
CA ILE A 157 10.00 -4.01 13.33
C ILE A 157 8.50 -4.31 13.27
N ASN A 158 7.78 -3.96 14.34
CA ASN A 158 6.33 -4.07 14.40
C ASN A 158 5.71 -2.69 14.27
N ILE A 159 4.79 -2.54 13.33
CA ILE A 159 3.96 -1.35 13.18
C ILE A 159 2.51 -1.79 13.25
N SER A 160 1.71 -1.09 14.03
CA SER A 160 0.26 -1.31 14.08
C SER A 160 -0.47 0.02 14.08
N CYS A 161 -1.60 0.06 13.40
CA CYS A 161 -2.49 1.20 13.34
C CYS A 161 -3.93 0.71 13.14
N ALA A 162 -4.90 1.51 13.56
CA ALA A 162 -6.31 1.30 13.30
C ALA A 162 -6.90 2.51 12.61
N HIS A 163 -8.08 2.35 11.98
CA HIS A 163 -8.87 3.47 11.53
C HIS A 163 -10.37 3.23 11.77
N ASN A 164 -11.11 4.32 11.96
CA ASN A 164 -12.54 4.33 12.27
C ASN A 164 -13.44 4.53 11.04
N GLY A 165 -12.92 4.44 9.84
CA GLY A 165 -13.64 4.77 8.60
C GLY A 165 -14.96 4.00 8.41
N TYR A 166 -15.12 2.86 9.05
CA TYR A 166 -16.31 2.02 8.99
C TYR A 166 -17.28 2.21 10.17
N GLU A 167 -16.95 3.05 11.15
CA GLU A 167 -17.86 3.35 12.29
C GLU A 167 -19.21 3.95 11.87
N ARG A 168 -19.30 4.48 10.65
CA ARG A 168 -20.54 4.99 10.08
C ARG A 168 -21.59 3.91 9.77
N PHE A 169 -21.19 2.64 9.79
CA PHE A 169 -22.08 1.50 9.56
C PHE A 169 -22.61 0.90 10.88
N CYS A 170 -23.70 0.16 10.78
CA CYS A 170 -24.27 -0.57 11.91
C CYS A 170 -23.20 -1.52 12.50
N GLY A 171 -23.03 -1.49 13.83
CA GLY A 171 -22.00 -2.24 14.52
C GLY A 171 -20.66 -1.55 14.61
N LYS A 172 -20.50 -0.38 13.96
CA LYS A 172 -19.32 0.49 14.04
C LYS A 172 -18.00 -0.27 13.87
N PRO A 173 -17.79 -1.01 12.76
CA PRO A 173 -16.57 -1.79 12.59
C PRO A 173 -15.33 -0.92 12.57
N ILE A 174 -14.26 -1.39 13.19
CA ILE A 174 -12.92 -0.77 13.19
C ILE A 174 -11.96 -1.73 12.50
N HIS A 175 -11.22 -1.24 11.53
CA HIS A 175 -10.14 -2.00 10.91
C HIS A 175 -8.84 -1.75 11.65
N ARG A 176 -8.15 -2.83 12.03
CA ARG A 176 -6.79 -2.81 12.58
C ARG A 176 -5.85 -3.58 11.68
N ARG A 177 -4.71 -2.99 11.40
CA ARG A 177 -3.63 -3.62 10.62
C ARG A 177 -2.33 -3.62 11.40
N LYS A 178 -1.61 -4.75 11.34
CA LYS A 178 -0.27 -4.90 11.88
C LYS A 178 0.67 -5.38 10.78
N TRP A 179 1.79 -4.68 10.61
CA TRP A 179 2.91 -5.10 9.78
C TRP A 179 4.07 -5.53 10.66
N GLN A 180 4.63 -6.69 10.38
CA GLN A 180 5.79 -7.23 11.08
C GLN A 180 6.90 -7.48 10.07
N PHE A 181 7.90 -6.62 10.08
CA PHE A 181 9.04 -6.69 9.17
C PHE A 181 10.18 -7.45 9.81
N PHE A 182 10.54 -8.57 9.23
CA PHE A 182 11.73 -9.34 9.51
C PHE A 182 12.79 -9.06 8.43
N GLU A 183 13.95 -9.68 8.52
CA GLU A 183 15.00 -9.51 7.54
C GLU A 183 14.54 -9.94 6.14
N ASN A 184 13.95 -11.14 6.02
CA ASN A 184 13.56 -11.77 4.76
C ASN A 184 12.05 -12.07 4.70
N SER A 185 11.23 -11.37 5.46
CA SER A 185 9.78 -11.52 5.36
C SER A 185 9.02 -10.34 5.94
N LEU A 186 7.79 -10.17 5.44
CA LEU A 186 6.78 -9.27 5.95
C LEU A 186 5.52 -10.08 6.26
N ILE A 187 5.01 -9.93 7.48
CA ILE A 187 3.71 -10.48 7.87
C ILE A 187 2.74 -9.32 8.03
N ILE A 188 1.59 -9.42 7.36
CA ILE A 188 0.49 -8.46 7.46
C ILE A 188 -0.69 -9.18 8.11
N ASN A 189 -1.15 -8.64 9.23
CA ASN A 189 -2.34 -9.12 9.92
C ASN A 189 -3.40 -8.04 9.89
N ASP A 190 -4.58 -8.39 9.42
CA ASP A 190 -5.76 -7.53 9.45
C ASP A 190 -6.85 -8.20 10.27
N TYR A 191 -7.48 -7.44 11.13
CA TYR A 191 -8.71 -7.87 11.76
C TYR A 191 -9.68 -6.71 11.97
N ILE A 192 -10.93 -7.05 12.19
CA ILE A 192 -12.02 -6.09 12.31
C ILE A 192 -12.65 -6.26 13.68
N GLU A 193 -12.67 -5.19 14.45
CA GLU A 193 -13.42 -5.10 15.69
C GLU A 193 -14.87 -4.77 15.35
N GLY A 194 -15.81 -5.49 15.96
CA GLY A 194 -17.24 -5.31 15.71
C GLY A 194 -17.78 -6.16 14.55
N PRO A 195 -19.12 -6.19 14.39
CA PRO A 195 -19.78 -7.04 13.42
C PRO A 195 -19.65 -6.49 11.99
N PHE A 196 -19.52 -7.39 11.03
CA PHE A 196 -19.54 -7.11 9.59
C PHE A 196 -20.14 -8.30 8.83
N LYS A 197 -20.64 -8.06 7.61
CA LYS A 197 -21.20 -9.12 6.76
C LYS A 197 -20.11 -9.81 5.92
N ASN A 198 -19.24 -9.03 5.35
CA ASN A 198 -18.10 -9.51 4.57
C ASN A 198 -16.95 -8.48 4.63
N ALA A 199 -15.73 -8.98 4.49
CA ALA A 199 -14.55 -8.13 4.37
C ALA A 199 -13.52 -8.78 3.46
N ASN A 200 -12.80 -7.96 2.70
CA ASN A 200 -11.81 -8.42 1.75
C ASN A 200 -10.54 -7.58 1.86
N ALA A 201 -9.40 -8.23 1.97
CA ALA A 201 -8.08 -7.62 1.77
C ALA A 201 -7.71 -7.66 0.29
N TYR A 202 -7.07 -6.60 -0.19
CA TYR A 202 -6.55 -6.52 -1.55
C TYR A 202 -5.04 -6.35 -1.52
N PHE A 203 -4.35 -7.04 -2.44
CA PHE A 203 -2.91 -6.95 -2.67
C PHE A 203 -2.68 -6.86 -4.17
N HIS A 204 -2.41 -5.66 -4.66
CA HIS A 204 -2.20 -5.36 -6.07
C HIS A 204 -0.72 -5.54 -6.42
N PHE A 205 -0.45 -6.18 -7.54
CA PHE A 205 0.91 -6.45 -7.98
C PHE A 205 1.31 -5.55 -9.14
N HIS A 206 2.58 -5.21 -9.18
CA HIS A 206 3.14 -4.52 -10.35
C HIS A 206 2.99 -5.40 -11.60
N PRO A 207 2.73 -4.83 -12.80
CA PRO A 207 2.51 -5.61 -14.03
C PRO A 207 3.59 -6.63 -14.38
N LEU A 208 4.83 -6.40 -13.97
CA LEU A 208 5.94 -7.33 -14.19
C LEU A 208 5.95 -8.54 -13.24
N VAL A 209 5.05 -8.59 -12.25
CA VAL A 209 4.97 -9.68 -11.28
C VAL A 209 4.10 -10.80 -11.84
N ASN A 210 4.72 -11.93 -12.16
CA ASN A 210 4.06 -13.14 -12.63
C ASN A 210 3.90 -14.14 -11.49
N LEU A 211 2.68 -14.20 -10.93
CA LEU A 211 2.34 -15.12 -9.85
C LEU A 211 2.01 -16.51 -10.38
N SER A 212 2.67 -17.54 -9.87
CA SER A 212 2.26 -18.92 -10.03
C SER A 212 1.60 -19.44 -8.75
N LYS A 213 0.49 -20.17 -8.90
CA LYS A 213 -0.19 -20.80 -7.77
C LYS A 213 0.47 -22.16 -7.51
N ASP A 214 1.12 -22.35 -6.37
CA ASP A 214 1.75 -23.62 -6.00
C ASP A 214 0.73 -24.59 -5.42
N LYS A 215 -0.10 -24.10 -4.51
CA LYS A 215 -1.22 -24.82 -3.89
C LYS A 215 -2.24 -23.82 -3.34
N ASP A 216 -3.30 -24.30 -2.69
CA ASP A 216 -4.27 -23.39 -2.09
C ASP A 216 -3.61 -22.45 -1.10
N ASN A 217 -3.94 -21.15 -1.25
CA ASN A 217 -3.41 -20.07 -0.41
C ASN A 217 -1.88 -19.87 -0.47
N ILE A 218 -1.18 -20.48 -1.44
CA ILE A 218 0.26 -20.28 -1.62
C ILE A 218 0.55 -19.93 -3.08
N TRP A 219 1.29 -18.84 -3.27
CA TRP A 219 1.81 -18.38 -4.56
C TRP A 219 3.31 -18.15 -4.48
N SER A 220 3.99 -18.40 -5.59
CA SER A 220 5.41 -18.11 -5.74
C SER A 220 5.68 -17.26 -6.97
N ILE A 221 6.78 -16.55 -6.94
CA ILE A 221 7.34 -15.78 -8.03
C ILE A 221 8.82 -16.09 -8.09
N LYS A 222 9.26 -16.67 -9.20
CA LYS A 222 10.67 -16.78 -9.52
C LYS A 222 11.13 -15.46 -10.14
N PHE A 223 12.02 -14.77 -9.49
CA PHE A 223 12.57 -13.50 -9.95
C PHE A 223 13.70 -13.72 -10.96
N ASP A 224 14.56 -14.69 -10.65
CA ASP A 224 15.62 -15.25 -11.47
C ASP A 224 16.01 -16.64 -10.91
N ASN A 225 17.16 -17.15 -11.31
CA ASN A 225 17.63 -18.46 -10.85
C ASN A 225 17.96 -18.54 -9.35
N TYR A 226 18.09 -17.40 -8.68
CA TYR A 226 18.59 -17.30 -7.29
C TYR A 226 17.59 -16.65 -6.34
N ARG A 227 16.62 -15.87 -6.86
CA ARG A 227 15.69 -15.09 -6.04
C ARG A 227 14.27 -15.56 -6.23
N GLU A 228 13.65 -15.88 -5.14
CA GLU A 228 12.26 -16.34 -5.09
C GLU A 228 11.46 -15.53 -4.07
N ILE A 229 10.20 -15.24 -4.38
CA ILE A 229 9.25 -14.64 -3.46
C ILE A 229 8.11 -15.62 -3.27
N LYS A 230 7.71 -15.85 -2.02
CA LYS A 230 6.59 -16.68 -1.65
C LYS A 230 5.55 -15.88 -0.87
N ILE A 231 4.30 -15.98 -1.30
CA ILE A 231 3.15 -15.42 -0.60
C ILE A 231 2.35 -16.57 -0.01
N ASP A 232 2.19 -16.56 1.29
CA ASP A 232 1.48 -17.59 2.06
C ASP A 232 0.33 -16.93 2.84
N ILE A 233 -0.90 -17.26 2.49
CA ILE A 233 -2.11 -16.78 3.15
C ILE A 233 -2.40 -17.73 4.32
N LYS A 234 -1.96 -17.33 5.50
CA LYS A 234 -2.11 -18.13 6.73
C LYS A 234 -3.53 -18.12 7.24
N GLU A 235 -4.26 -17.01 7.01
CA GLU A 235 -5.66 -16.89 7.37
C GLU A 235 -6.41 -16.10 6.28
N GLY A 236 -7.63 -16.56 5.94
CA GLY A 236 -8.44 -16.06 4.84
C GLY A 236 -8.42 -16.98 3.63
N LYS A 237 -9.21 -16.63 2.60
CA LYS A 237 -9.28 -17.37 1.34
C LYS A 237 -8.96 -16.44 0.17
N ALA A 238 -7.85 -16.69 -0.51
CA ALA A 238 -7.37 -15.85 -1.58
C ALA A 238 -7.81 -16.33 -2.96
N LYS A 239 -8.09 -15.36 -3.82
CA LYS A 239 -8.36 -15.55 -5.26
C LYS A 239 -7.55 -14.54 -6.05
N LEU A 240 -6.81 -15.00 -7.05
CA LEU A 240 -6.15 -14.15 -8.03
C LEU A 240 -7.18 -13.56 -9.00
N LYS A 241 -7.16 -12.27 -9.19
CA LYS A 241 -8.06 -11.51 -10.06
C LYS A 241 -7.26 -10.56 -10.95
N LYS A 242 -7.80 -10.27 -12.14
CA LYS A 242 -7.26 -9.24 -13.02
C LYS A 242 -7.53 -7.86 -12.45
N SER A 243 -6.60 -6.94 -12.65
CA SER A 243 -6.66 -5.54 -12.29
C SER A 243 -5.92 -4.69 -13.33
N TYR A 244 -5.82 -3.40 -13.05
CA TYR A 244 -5.04 -2.46 -13.85
C TYR A 244 -4.11 -1.68 -12.94
N TYR A 245 -2.97 -1.30 -13.51
CA TYR A 245 -1.99 -0.41 -12.96
C TYR A 245 -1.91 0.83 -13.86
N SER A 246 -2.12 2.00 -13.29
CA SER A 246 -2.21 3.28 -13.97
C SER A 246 -1.05 4.18 -13.55
N PRO A 247 0.15 3.99 -14.13
CA PRO A 247 1.35 4.75 -13.73
C PRO A 247 1.32 6.21 -14.18
N GLU A 248 0.57 6.52 -15.24
CA GLU A 248 0.51 7.84 -15.87
C GLU A 248 -0.93 8.13 -16.33
N PHE A 249 -1.25 9.42 -16.47
CA PHE A 249 -2.53 9.81 -17.09
C PHE A 249 -2.67 9.22 -18.50
N GLY A 250 -3.86 8.69 -18.78
CA GLY A 250 -4.17 8.03 -20.04
C GLY A 250 -3.60 6.62 -20.21
N LYS A 251 -2.82 6.11 -19.25
CA LYS A 251 -2.15 4.82 -19.35
C LYS A 251 -2.72 3.81 -18.35
N LYS A 252 -3.14 2.66 -18.87
CA LYS A 252 -3.60 1.51 -18.06
C LYS A 252 -2.90 0.26 -18.54
N ILE A 253 -2.22 -0.41 -17.64
CA ILE A 253 -1.48 -1.64 -17.90
C ILE A 253 -2.20 -2.76 -17.16
N GLN A 254 -2.48 -3.87 -17.84
CA GLN A 254 -3.09 -5.04 -17.21
C GLN A 254 -2.16 -5.59 -16.12
N SER A 255 -2.75 -5.86 -14.96
CA SER A 255 -2.07 -6.43 -13.81
C SER A 255 -2.96 -7.43 -13.10
N ASN A 256 -2.54 -7.88 -11.92
CA ASN A 256 -3.29 -8.82 -11.09
C ASN A 256 -3.31 -8.33 -9.64
N HIS A 257 -4.32 -8.77 -8.89
CA HIS A 257 -4.36 -8.64 -7.45
C HIS A 257 -4.84 -9.93 -6.78
N LEU A 258 -4.40 -10.17 -5.57
CA LEU A 258 -5.02 -11.15 -4.69
C LEU A 258 -6.16 -10.47 -3.93
N LYS A 259 -7.37 -10.99 -4.08
CA LYS A 259 -8.52 -10.67 -3.23
C LYS A 259 -8.62 -11.76 -2.17
N ILE A 260 -8.50 -11.39 -0.91
CA ILE A 260 -8.52 -12.31 0.23
C ILE A 260 -9.78 -12.04 1.04
N SER A 261 -10.72 -12.97 1.03
CA SER A 261 -11.86 -12.91 1.94
C SER A 261 -11.40 -13.25 3.35
N LEU A 262 -11.70 -12.39 4.31
CA LEU A 262 -11.28 -12.56 5.69
C LEU A 262 -11.92 -13.80 6.33
N GLY A 263 -11.14 -14.47 7.16
CA GLY A 263 -11.63 -15.52 8.08
C GLY A 263 -12.30 -14.92 9.32
N VAL A 264 -12.65 -15.78 10.26
CA VAL A 264 -13.31 -15.40 11.53
C VAL A 264 -12.43 -14.45 12.36
N ASN A 265 -11.11 -14.68 12.36
CA ASN A 265 -10.15 -13.85 13.11
C ASN A 265 -9.51 -12.75 12.25
N GLY A 266 -9.87 -12.64 10.97
CA GLY A 266 -9.31 -11.64 10.07
C GLY A 266 -8.57 -12.23 8.86
N SER A 267 -7.45 -11.63 8.48
CA SER A 267 -6.52 -12.18 7.50
C SER A 267 -5.07 -12.13 8.00
N CYS A 268 -4.28 -13.12 7.59
CA CYS A 268 -2.85 -13.15 7.84
C CYS A 268 -2.13 -13.53 6.55
N VAL A 269 -1.29 -12.64 6.06
CA VAL A 269 -0.50 -12.82 4.84
C VAL A 269 0.98 -12.74 5.19
N LYS A 270 1.74 -13.78 4.85
CA LYS A 270 3.20 -13.78 4.96
C LYS A 270 3.80 -13.70 3.56
N ILE A 271 4.62 -12.69 3.33
CA ILE A 271 5.44 -12.53 2.14
C ILE A 271 6.88 -12.82 2.56
N SER A 272 7.50 -13.83 1.97
CA SER A 272 8.89 -14.19 2.23
C SER A 272 9.70 -14.08 0.94
N TRP A 273 10.93 -13.63 1.03
CA TRP A 273 11.85 -13.53 -0.09
C TRP A 273 13.18 -14.18 0.24
N PHE A 274 13.72 -14.86 -0.73
CA PHE A 274 14.90 -15.70 -0.60
C PHE A 274 15.93 -15.32 -1.68
N ASN A 275 17.17 -15.30 -1.30
CA ASN A 275 18.30 -15.10 -2.21
C ASN A 275 19.28 -16.26 -1.98
N SER A 276 19.32 -17.23 -2.90
CA SER A 276 20.15 -18.43 -2.76
C SER A 276 21.65 -18.16 -2.99
N ASN A 277 22.02 -16.93 -3.34
CA ASN A 277 23.43 -16.51 -3.47
C ASN A 277 24.03 -16.01 -2.16
N GLU A 278 23.28 -16.07 -1.06
CA GLU A 278 23.69 -15.71 0.31
C GLU A 278 23.53 -16.91 1.24
#